data_583c42cf870ff63e81fa582470491779
#
_entry.id   583c42cf870ff63e81fa582470491779
#
_cell.length_a   1.000
_cell.length_b   1.000
_cell.length_c   1.000
_cell.angle_alpha   90.00
_cell.angle_beta   90.00
_cell.angle_gamma   90.00
#
_symmetry.space_group_name_H-M   'P 1'
#
loop_
_entity.id
_entity.type
_entity.pdbx_description
1 polymer ?
#
loop_
_entity_poly.entity_id
_entity_poly.type
_entity_poly.pdbx_seq_one_letter_code
_entity_poly.pdbx_strand_id
1 'polypeptide(L)'
;MIRLARFSMTLAALAASCAFAQGQKRDLPALFAQLEKADAVVEGAKDAKRVLYVFWDANCYYCNLTWKALQHYEKAGLQVRWVPVAYQKDNSAALAAAVMGAKDRAAALRENETRYRAKSYDGGIKAAAKVPPDLAIELEDNFTLMGQFGMSGTPALIWKDSKGRVQTHLGLPRLSKLPAITGLPEQKIDDPELAKYR
;
A
#
# COMPACT_ATOMS: atom_id res chain seq x y z
N MET A 1 -73.65 -41.52 -3.32
CA MET A 1 -72.80 -41.26 -2.14
C MET A 1 -71.38 -40.91 -2.65
N ILE A 2 -71.07 -39.63 -2.76
CA ILE A 2 -69.78 -39.17 -3.31
C ILE A 2 -68.94 -38.67 -2.14
N ARG A 3 -67.82 -39.36 -1.84
CA ARG A 3 -66.86 -38.95 -0.79
C ARG A 3 -65.89 -37.90 -1.37
N LEU A 4 -65.96 -36.67 -0.89
CA LEU A 4 -64.95 -35.64 -1.16
C LEU A 4 -63.70 -35.93 -0.30
N ALA A 5 -62.57 -36.19 -0.99
CA ALA A 5 -61.27 -36.22 -0.40
C ALA A 5 -60.74 -34.81 -0.21
N ARG A 6 -60.47 -34.42 1.03
CA ARG A 6 -59.82 -33.16 1.38
C ARG A 6 -58.33 -33.31 1.17
N PHE A 7 -57.77 -32.61 0.17
CA PHE A 7 -56.33 -32.44 0.01
C PHE A 7 -55.86 -31.31 0.93
N SER A 8 -55.10 -31.68 1.99
CA SER A 8 -54.42 -30.71 2.82
C SER A 8 -53.10 -30.34 2.16
N MET A 9 -53.01 -29.13 1.61
CA MET A 9 -51.75 -28.56 1.12
C MET A 9 -50.97 -28.01 2.31
N THR A 10 -49.92 -28.71 2.73
CA THR A 10 -48.93 -28.22 3.67
C THR A 10 -48.00 -27.25 2.95
N LEU A 11 -48.11 -25.97 3.27
CA LEU A 11 -47.25 -24.90 2.80
C LEU A 11 -45.92 -24.99 3.57
N ALA A 12 -44.88 -25.58 2.95
CA ALA A 12 -43.54 -25.55 3.49
C ALA A 12 -42.96 -24.15 3.29
N ALA A 13 -42.87 -23.36 4.37
CA ALA A 13 -42.21 -22.07 4.37
C ALA A 13 -40.69 -22.29 4.24
N LEU A 14 -40.14 -22.01 3.07
CA LEU A 14 -38.68 -21.84 2.91
C LEU A 14 -38.28 -20.56 3.64
N ALA A 15 -37.78 -20.70 4.85
CA ALA A 15 -37.03 -19.66 5.52
C ALA A 15 -35.68 -19.52 4.81
N ALA A 16 -35.59 -18.62 3.84
CA ALA A 16 -34.32 -18.17 3.27
C ALA A 16 -33.55 -17.46 4.37
N SER A 17 -32.58 -18.16 4.96
CA SER A 17 -31.62 -17.58 5.86
C SER A 17 -30.75 -16.60 5.08
N CYS A 18 -31.09 -15.30 5.14
CA CYS A 18 -30.16 -14.23 4.81
C CYS A 18 -29.03 -14.29 5.83
N ALA A 19 -28.00 -15.06 5.53
CA ALA A 19 -26.71 -14.94 6.18
C ALA A 19 -26.17 -13.57 5.82
N PHE A 20 -26.40 -12.59 6.70
CA PHE A 20 -25.71 -11.32 6.66
C PHE A 20 -24.22 -11.65 6.63
N ALA A 21 -23.55 -11.27 5.55
CA ALA A 21 -22.11 -11.29 5.46
C ALA A 21 -21.58 -10.39 6.58
N GLN A 22 -21.32 -10.98 7.74
CA GLN A 22 -20.57 -10.33 8.81
C GLN A 22 -19.23 -10.01 8.21
N GLY A 23 -18.93 -8.71 8.06
CA GLY A 23 -17.69 -8.22 7.50
C GLY A 23 -16.53 -8.95 8.19
N GLN A 24 -15.85 -9.82 7.46
CA GLN A 24 -14.80 -10.68 7.99
C GLN A 24 -13.73 -9.77 8.59
N LYS A 25 -13.58 -9.84 9.92
CA LYS A 25 -12.59 -9.04 10.65
C LYS A 25 -11.22 -9.38 10.08
N ARG A 26 -10.54 -8.38 9.48
CA ARG A 26 -9.23 -8.58 8.87
C ARG A 26 -8.24 -9.06 9.92
N ASP A 27 -7.53 -10.13 9.62
CA ASP A 27 -6.41 -10.59 10.45
C ASP A 27 -5.15 -9.78 10.10
N LEU A 28 -5.09 -8.55 10.63
CA LEU A 28 -3.97 -7.64 10.36
C LEU A 28 -2.60 -8.23 10.75
N PRO A 29 -2.43 -8.98 11.85
CA PRO A 29 -1.18 -9.68 12.14
C PRO A 29 -0.76 -10.66 11.06
N ALA A 30 -1.67 -11.50 10.56
CA ALA A 30 -1.37 -12.45 9.49
C ALA A 30 -1.03 -11.76 8.17
N LEU A 31 -1.75 -10.71 7.82
CA LEU A 31 -1.45 -9.88 6.64
C LEU A 31 -0.08 -9.19 6.78
N PHE A 32 0.26 -8.71 7.97
CA PHE A 32 1.55 -8.09 8.21
C PHE A 32 2.70 -9.09 8.05
N ALA A 33 2.52 -10.34 8.49
CA ALA A 33 3.51 -11.40 8.29
C ALA A 33 3.72 -11.76 6.80
N GLN A 34 2.70 -11.55 5.95
CA GLN A 34 2.85 -11.66 4.49
C GLN A 34 3.62 -10.45 3.95
N LEU A 35 3.27 -9.25 4.39
CA LEU A 35 3.92 -8.01 3.97
C LEU A 35 5.42 -7.98 4.32
N GLU A 36 5.82 -8.56 5.45
CA GLU A 36 7.24 -8.70 5.84
C GLU A 36 8.07 -9.52 4.82
N LYS A 37 7.41 -10.36 4.02
CA LYS A 37 8.05 -11.22 2.99
C LYS A 37 8.00 -10.61 1.59
N ALA A 38 7.20 -9.56 1.39
CA ALA A 38 7.10 -8.89 0.10
C ALA A 38 8.47 -8.31 -0.30
N ASP A 39 8.85 -8.49 -1.54
CA ASP A 39 10.04 -7.82 -2.07
C ASP A 39 9.78 -6.31 -2.14
N ALA A 40 10.73 -5.53 -1.72
CA ALA A 40 10.56 -4.09 -1.58
C ALA A 40 11.88 -3.36 -1.82
N VAL A 41 11.78 -2.10 -2.22
CA VAL A 41 12.92 -1.19 -2.15
C VAL A 41 13.08 -0.72 -0.72
N VAL A 42 14.29 -0.88 -0.16
CA VAL A 42 14.59 -0.47 1.21
C VAL A 42 15.40 0.82 1.19
N GLU A 43 14.88 1.86 1.84
CA GLU A 43 15.59 3.12 2.09
C GLU A 43 15.73 3.38 3.60
N GLY A 44 16.65 4.29 3.96
CA GLY A 44 16.89 4.69 5.33
C GLY A 44 17.84 3.78 6.10
N ALA A 45 17.69 3.72 7.43
CA ALA A 45 18.64 3.05 8.32
C ALA A 45 18.56 1.52 8.21
N LYS A 46 19.71 0.86 8.03
CA LYS A 46 19.78 -0.62 7.92
C LYS A 46 19.33 -1.32 9.20
N ASP A 47 19.76 -0.81 10.35
CA ASP A 47 19.47 -1.37 11.68
C ASP A 47 18.34 -0.59 12.39
N ALA A 48 17.36 -0.15 11.63
CA ALA A 48 16.27 0.67 12.15
C ALA A 48 15.40 -0.11 13.13
N LYS A 49 15.13 0.49 14.30
CA LYS A 49 14.12 0.01 15.25
C LYS A 49 12.69 0.31 14.79
N ARG A 50 12.53 1.14 13.77
CA ARG A 50 11.26 1.59 13.20
C ARG A 50 11.24 1.30 11.71
N VAL A 51 10.28 0.48 11.29
CA VAL A 51 10.08 0.11 9.89
C VAL A 51 8.68 0.52 9.48
N LEU A 52 8.59 1.21 8.36
CA LEU A 52 7.35 1.62 7.72
C LEU A 52 7.27 0.96 6.34
N TYR A 53 6.19 0.26 6.06
CA TYR A 53 5.89 -0.26 4.72
C TYR A 53 4.99 0.72 3.99
N VAL A 54 5.30 0.99 2.74
CA VAL A 54 4.50 1.88 1.89
C VAL A 54 4.22 1.18 0.56
N PHE A 55 2.98 0.84 0.28
CA PHE A 55 2.58 0.44 -1.06
C PHE A 55 2.68 1.66 -1.98
N TRP A 56 3.37 1.50 -3.09
CA TRP A 56 3.83 2.58 -3.94
C TRP A 56 3.64 2.23 -5.43
N ASP A 57 3.13 3.18 -6.21
CA ASP A 57 3.11 3.12 -7.67
C ASP A 57 4.02 4.23 -8.22
N ALA A 58 4.83 3.90 -9.21
CA ALA A 58 5.85 4.81 -9.76
C ALA A 58 5.27 6.10 -10.37
N ASN A 59 3.99 6.09 -10.74
CA ASN A 59 3.28 7.26 -11.28
C ASN A 59 2.44 7.99 -10.24
N CYS A 60 2.45 7.56 -8.98
CA CYS A 60 1.59 8.11 -7.95
C CYS A 60 2.12 9.44 -7.40
N TYR A 61 1.42 10.53 -7.65
CA TYR A 61 1.78 11.87 -7.15
C TYR A 61 1.86 11.93 -5.61
N TYR A 62 0.89 11.34 -4.92
CA TYR A 62 0.90 11.32 -3.46
C TYR A 62 1.98 10.39 -2.88
N CYS A 63 2.44 9.39 -3.65
CA CYS A 63 3.62 8.60 -3.27
C CYS A 63 4.89 9.46 -3.33
N ASN A 64 5.03 10.28 -4.38
CA ASN A 64 6.14 11.23 -4.49
C ASN A 64 6.18 12.21 -3.30
N LEU A 65 5.05 12.80 -2.95
CA LEU A 65 4.97 13.68 -1.79
C LEU A 65 5.27 12.95 -0.46
N THR A 66 4.81 11.70 -0.33
CA THR A 66 5.11 10.86 0.84
C THR A 66 6.60 10.54 0.90
N TRP A 67 7.21 10.20 -0.23
CA TRP A 67 8.65 9.97 -0.32
C TRP A 67 9.44 11.20 0.12
N LYS A 68 9.11 12.39 -0.38
CA LYS A 68 9.74 13.65 0.05
C LYS A 68 9.63 13.87 1.56
N ALA A 69 8.46 13.67 2.14
CA ALA A 69 8.24 13.83 3.57
C ALA A 69 9.05 12.83 4.41
N LEU A 70 9.13 11.57 3.98
CA LEU A 70 9.80 10.50 4.73
C LEU A 70 11.33 10.58 4.66
N GLN A 71 11.93 11.25 3.65
CA GLN A 71 13.38 11.46 3.59
C GLN A 71 13.96 12.12 4.86
N HIS A 72 13.19 12.97 5.52
CA HIS A 72 13.60 13.61 6.78
C HIS A 72 13.60 12.60 7.94
N TYR A 73 12.65 11.67 7.95
CA TYR A 73 12.55 10.63 8.97
C TYR A 73 13.55 9.50 8.75
N GLU A 74 13.90 9.19 7.51
CA GLU A 74 14.97 8.23 7.18
C GLU A 74 16.33 8.69 7.72
N LYS A 75 16.63 9.98 7.58
CA LYS A 75 17.83 10.60 8.19
C LYS A 75 17.81 10.54 9.72
N ALA A 76 16.61 10.49 10.32
CA ALA A 76 16.42 10.37 11.77
C ALA A 76 16.37 8.92 12.26
N GLY A 77 16.58 7.91 11.38
CA GLY A 77 16.69 6.50 11.75
C GLY A 77 15.48 5.63 11.39
N LEU A 78 14.54 6.13 10.55
CA LEU A 78 13.48 5.32 9.97
C LEU A 78 14.05 4.41 8.88
N GLN A 79 13.54 3.19 8.76
CA GLN A 79 13.61 2.39 7.54
C GLN A 79 12.26 2.43 6.83
N VAL A 80 12.25 2.71 5.55
CA VAL A 80 11.06 2.60 4.69
C VAL A 80 11.24 1.45 3.72
N ARG A 81 10.21 0.61 3.62
CA ARG A 81 10.10 -0.48 2.66
C ARG A 81 9.02 -0.13 1.65
N TRP A 82 9.43 0.23 0.45
CA TRP A 82 8.55 0.61 -0.64
C TRP A 82 8.14 -0.64 -1.40
N VAL A 83 6.89 -1.06 -1.22
CA VAL A 83 6.30 -2.26 -1.83
C VAL A 83 5.64 -1.86 -3.15
N PRO A 84 6.14 -2.34 -4.30
CA PRO A 84 5.66 -1.90 -5.59
C PRO A 84 4.26 -2.46 -5.89
N VAL A 85 3.40 -1.61 -6.43
CA VAL A 85 2.16 -1.96 -7.14
C VAL A 85 2.12 -1.23 -8.47
N ALA A 86 1.25 -1.64 -9.41
CA ALA A 86 1.23 -1.05 -10.74
C ALA A 86 -0.20 -1.00 -11.31
N TYR A 87 -0.89 0.11 -11.07
CA TYR A 87 -2.29 0.27 -11.51
C TYR A 87 -2.66 1.70 -11.95
N GLN A 88 -1.79 2.68 -11.68
CA GLN A 88 -2.10 4.10 -11.95
C GLN A 88 -2.11 4.41 -13.45
N LYS A 89 -1.19 3.81 -14.21
CA LYS A 89 -1.04 4.00 -15.66
C LYS A 89 -0.53 2.72 -16.35
N ASP A 90 -0.71 2.65 -17.66
CA ASP A 90 -0.26 1.52 -18.48
C ASP A 90 1.24 1.22 -18.36
N ASN A 91 2.05 2.25 -18.07
CA ASN A 91 3.50 2.10 -17.92
C ASN A 91 3.94 1.89 -16.46
N SER A 92 3.05 1.84 -15.47
CA SER A 92 3.41 1.68 -14.05
C SER A 92 4.23 0.41 -13.82
N ALA A 93 3.83 -0.71 -14.42
CA ALA A 93 4.58 -1.97 -14.29
C ALA A 93 6.00 -1.88 -14.90
N ALA A 94 6.16 -1.18 -16.02
CA ALA A 94 7.46 -1.00 -16.64
C ALA A 94 8.40 -0.06 -15.85
N LEU A 95 7.84 0.94 -15.16
CA LEU A 95 8.58 1.79 -14.23
C LEU A 95 8.97 1.03 -12.96
N ALA A 96 8.04 0.26 -12.39
CA ALA A 96 8.34 -0.63 -11.26
C ALA A 96 9.45 -1.63 -11.63
N ALA A 97 9.40 -2.22 -12.84
CA ALA A 97 10.45 -3.13 -13.34
C ALA A 97 11.81 -2.45 -13.48
N ALA A 98 11.86 -1.19 -13.88
CA ALA A 98 13.11 -0.44 -13.94
C ALA A 98 13.72 -0.24 -12.54
N VAL A 99 12.90 0.02 -11.54
CA VAL A 99 13.36 0.17 -10.14
C VAL A 99 13.76 -1.17 -9.54
N MET A 100 12.88 -2.18 -9.62
CA MET A 100 13.09 -3.48 -8.98
C MET A 100 14.21 -4.29 -9.63
N GLY A 101 14.46 -4.12 -10.93
CA GLY A 101 15.55 -4.75 -11.68
C GLY A 101 16.89 -4.04 -11.56
N ALA A 102 16.95 -2.86 -10.92
CA ALA A 102 18.19 -2.11 -10.78
C ALA A 102 19.17 -2.78 -9.80
N LYS A 103 20.47 -2.66 -10.06
CA LYS A 103 21.52 -3.13 -9.14
C LYS A 103 21.45 -2.41 -7.79
N ASP A 104 21.13 -1.12 -7.81
CA ASP A 104 20.84 -0.29 -6.63
C ASP A 104 19.40 0.21 -6.75
N ARG A 105 18.49 -0.54 -6.13
CA ARG A 105 17.05 -0.25 -6.15
C ARG A 105 16.71 1.06 -5.46
N ALA A 106 17.41 1.39 -4.38
CA ALA A 106 17.19 2.65 -3.66
C ALA A 106 17.60 3.86 -4.50
N ALA A 107 18.72 3.77 -5.23
CA ALA A 107 19.11 4.82 -6.16
C ALA A 107 18.11 4.95 -7.32
N ALA A 108 17.60 3.84 -7.86
CA ALA A 108 16.61 3.84 -8.94
C ALA A 108 15.26 4.42 -8.48
N LEU A 109 14.79 4.06 -7.27
CA LEU A 109 13.62 4.69 -6.66
C LEU A 109 13.81 6.20 -6.50
N ARG A 110 14.96 6.60 -5.96
CA ARG A 110 15.31 8.02 -5.78
C ARG A 110 15.35 8.76 -7.13
N GLU A 111 15.85 8.13 -8.19
CA GLU A 111 15.79 8.70 -9.53
C GLU A 111 14.36 8.92 -9.98
N ASN A 112 13.47 7.93 -9.80
CA ASN A 112 12.05 8.05 -10.12
C ASN A 112 11.41 9.23 -9.38
N GLU A 113 11.65 9.33 -8.08
CA GLU A 113 10.98 10.32 -7.22
C GLU A 113 11.56 11.73 -7.38
N THR A 114 12.87 11.88 -7.53
CA THR A 114 13.50 13.20 -7.73
C THR A 114 13.21 13.82 -9.09
N ARG A 115 13.02 12.99 -10.12
CA ARG A 115 12.68 13.40 -11.48
C ARG A 115 11.18 13.30 -11.77
N TYR A 116 10.35 13.11 -10.75
CA TYR A 116 8.91 12.99 -10.92
C TYR A 116 8.31 14.21 -11.61
N ARG A 117 7.45 13.98 -12.58
CA ARG A 117 6.80 15.04 -13.38
C ARG A 117 5.38 15.28 -12.89
N ALA A 118 5.23 16.15 -11.89
CA ALA A 118 3.95 16.41 -11.22
C ALA A 118 2.82 16.87 -12.16
N LYS A 119 3.14 17.61 -13.26
CA LYS A 119 2.12 18.08 -14.21
C LYS A 119 1.47 16.97 -15.02
N SER A 120 2.21 15.91 -15.33
CA SER A 120 1.73 14.76 -16.10
C SER A 120 1.51 13.53 -15.25
N TYR A 121 1.81 13.60 -13.95
CA TYR A 121 1.75 12.45 -13.03
C TYR A 121 2.57 11.27 -13.54
N ASP A 122 3.82 11.54 -13.93
CA ASP A 122 4.71 10.51 -14.46
C ASP A 122 5.93 10.31 -13.57
N GLY A 123 6.30 9.07 -13.33
CA GLY A 123 7.57 8.71 -12.74
C GLY A 123 8.76 9.20 -13.55
N GLY A 124 9.86 9.49 -12.87
CA GLY A 124 11.03 10.14 -13.49
C GLY A 124 12.05 9.19 -14.10
N ILE A 125 12.03 7.90 -13.71
CA ILE A 125 12.94 6.90 -14.24
C ILE A 125 12.51 6.46 -15.65
N LYS A 126 13.49 6.03 -16.47
CA LYS A 126 13.19 5.43 -17.77
C LYS A 126 12.56 4.05 -17.57
N ALA A 127 11.38 3.82 -18.14
CA ALA A 127 10.70 2.54 -18.08
C ALA A 127 11.56 1.39 -18.65
N ALA A 128 11.51 0.23 -18.02
CA ALA A 128 12.11 -0.98 -18.55
C ALA A 128 11.45 -1.39 -19.86
N ALA A 129 12.23 -1.95 -20.79
CA ALA A 129 11.71 -2.42 -22.07
C ALA A 129 10.79 -3.65 -21.94
N LYS A 130 10.94 -4.41 -20.86
CA LYS A 130 10.14 -5.60 -20.55
C LYS A 130 9.89 -5.67 -19.04
N VAL A 131 8.72 -6.15 -18.66
CA VAL A 131 8.39 -6.53 -17.28
C VAL A 131 8.66 -8.03 -17.16
N PRO A 132 9.55 -8.48 -16.26
CA PRO A 132 9.73 -9.90 -15.99
C PRO A 132 8.42 -10.55 -15.52
N PRO A 133 8.09 -11.78 -15.97
CA PRO A 133 6.84 -12.44 -15.58
C PRO A 133 6.65 -12.59 -14.07
N ASP A 134 7.71 -12.94 -13.35
CA ASP A 134 7.68 -13.12 -11.89
C ASP A 134 7.36 -11.78 -11.19
N LEU A 135 7.93 -10.67 -11.68
CA LEU A 135 7.61 -9.34 -11.16
C LEU A 135 6.16 -8.94 -11.48
N ALA A 136 5.65 -9.30 -12.66
CA ALA A 136 4.24 -9.03 -12.98
C ALA A 136 3.29 -9.72 -12.00
N ILE A 137 3.58 -10.98 -11.64
CA ILE A 137 2.82 -11.73 -10.62
C ILE A 137 2.96 -11.04 -9.25
N GLU A 138 4.17 -10.67 -8.87
CA GLU A 138 4.43 -10.00 -7.60
C GLU A 138 3.68 -8.66 -7.48
N LEU A 139 3.60 -7.87 -8.54
CA LEU A 139 2.85 -6.61 -8.55
C LEU A 139 1.34 -6.83 -8.31
N GLU A 140 0.77 -7.89 -8.90
CA GLU A 140 -0.61 -8.32 -8.68
C GLU A 140 -0.84 -8.82 -7.24
N ASP A 141 0.08 -9.63 -6.72
CA ASP A 141 0.03 -10.14 -5.34
C ASP A 141 0.12 -8.98 -4.33
N ASN A 142 1.01 -8.02 -4.57
CA ASN A 142 1.14 -6.83 -3.75
C ASN A 142 -0.13 -5.96 -3.80
N PHE A 143 -0.74 -5.79 -4.97
CA PHE A 143 -1.98 -5.05 -5.12
C PHE A 143 -3.13 -5.75 -4.37
N THR A 144 -3.21 -7.07 -4.47
CA THR A 144 -4.16 -7.90 -3.73
C THR A 144 -3.96 -7.76 -2.21
N LEU A 145 -2.70 -7.87 -1.74
CA LEU A 145 -2.35 -7.72 -0.34
C LEU A 145 -2.71 -6.32 0.19
N MET A 146 -2.45 -5.27 -0.58
CA MET A 146 -2.87 -3.90 -0.27
C MET A 146 -4.39 -3.83 -0.06
N GLY A 147 -5.16 -4.45 -0.96
CA GLY A 147 -6.62 -4.55 -0.85
C GLY A 147 -7.09 -5.30 0.40
N GLN A 148 -6.40 -6.38 0.78
CA GLN A 148 -6.69 -7.14 2.00
C GLN A 148 -6.47 -6.31 3.28
N PHE A 149 -5.51 -5.40 3.30
CA PHE A 149 -5.39 -4.38 4.37
C PHE A 149 -6.54 -3.36 4.36
N GLY A 150 -7.41 -3.38 3.33
CA GLY A 150 -8.51 -2.43 3.14
C GLY A 150 -8.06 -1.12 2.56
N MET A 151 -6.92 -1.12 1.90
CA MET A 151 -6.39 0.05 1.21
C MET A 151 -6.83 0.01 -0.25
N SER A 152 -7.45 1.09 -0.70
CA SER A 152 -8.02 1.21 -2.06
C SER A 152 -7.12 1.99 -3.02
N GLY A 153 -5.92 2.38 -2.58
CA GLY A 153 -5.03 3.19 -3.40
C GLY A 153 -3.68 3.43 -2.74
N THR A 154 -2.83 4.17 -3.44
CA THR A 154 -1.48 4.53 -2.99
C THR A 154 -1.33 6.04 -2.71
N PRO A 155 -0.44 6.41 -1.80
CA PRO A 155 0.33 5.52 -0.93
C PRO A 155 -0.55 4.86 0.12
N ALA A 156 -0.24 3.59 0.47
CA ALA A 156 -0.85 2.95 1.63
C ALA A 156 0.26 2.61 2.63
N LEU A 157 0.17 3.17 3.83
CA LEU A 157 1.18 3.07 4.87
C LEU A 157 0.77 2.01 5.89
N ILE A 158 1.66 1.08 6.20
CA ILE A 158 1.44 -0.02 7.14
C ILE A 158 2.62 -0.08 8.11
N TRP A 159 2.35 -0.10 9.42
CA TRP A 159 3.40 -0.16 10.44
C TRP A 159 2.93 -0.85 11.71
N LYS A 160 3.86 -1.21 12.60
CA LYS A 160 3.54 -1.59 13.97
C LYS A 160 3.73 -0.39 14.90
N ASP A 161 2.73 -0.08 15.70
CA ASP A 161 2.83 0.95 16.74
C ASP A 161 3.74 0.52 17.90
N SER A 162 3.93 1.39 18.91
CA SER A 162 4.76 1.09 20.09
C SER A 162 4.27 -0.09 20.93
N LYS A 163 3.03 -0.53 20.72
CA LYS A 163 2.43 -1.72 21.39
C LYS A 163 2.46 -2.96 20.49
N GLY A 164 3.14 -2.90 19.33
CA GLY A 164 3.22 -3.99 18.36
C GLY A 164 1.94 -4.21 17.54
N ARG A 165 0.95 -3.34 17.63
CA ARG A 165 -0.31 -3.47 16.88
C ARG A 165 -0.13 -2.93 15.47
N VAL A 166 -0.62 -3.67 14.48
CA VAL A 166 -0.59 -3.24 13.08
C VAL A 166 -1.55 -2.08 12.88
N GLN A 167 -1.03 -1.02 12.30
CA GLN A 167 -1.73 0.20 11.94
C GLN A 167 -1.68 0.41 10.45
N THR A 168 -2.68 1.11 9.90
CA THR A 168 -2.78 1.41 8.47
C THR A 168 -3.19 2.86 8.24
N HIS A 169 -2.71 3.46 7.14
CA HIS A 169 -3.14 4.78 6.71
C HIS A 169 -3.17 4.85 5.18
N LEU A 170 -4.28 5.34 4.63
CA LEU A 170 -4.43 5.54 3.19
C LEU A 170 -4.11 6.98 2.81
N GLY A 171 -3.31 7.15 1.78
CA GLY A 171 -2.92 8.46 1.24
C GLY A 171 -1.77 9.12 2.00
N LEU A 172 -1.39 10.31 1.54
CA LEU A 172 -0.39 11.14 2.21
C LEU A 172 -0.93 11.61 3.58
N PRO A 173 -0.28 11.27 4.69
CA PRO A 173 -0.70 11.76 6.00
C PRO A 173 -0.43 13.26 6.14
N ARG A 174 -1.17 13.95 7.00
CA ARG A 174 -0.75 15.27 7.46
C ARG A 174 0.63 15.16 8.13
N LEU A 175 1.50 16.13 7.91
CA LEU A 175 2.88 16.10 8.45
C LEU A 175 2.89 15.98 9.97
N SER A 176 1.93 16.62 10.66
CA SER A 176 1.73 16.50 12.11
C SER A 176 1.39 15.08 12.62
N LYS A 177 1.02 14.14 11.72
CA LYS A 177 0.78 12.73 12.06
C LYS A 177 2.00 11.83 11.88
N LEU A 178 3.00 12.29 11.14
CA LEU A 178 4.21 11.51 10.87
C LEU A 178 4.95 11.06 12.13
N PRO A 179 5.07 11.86 13.22
CA PRO A 179 5.67 11.37 14.47
C PRO A 179 4.98 10.13 15.04
N ALA A 180 3.66 10.10 15.01
CA ALA A 180 2.89 8.93 15.49
C ALA A 180 3.03 7.70 14.58
N ILE A 181 3.13 7.92 13.26
CA ILE A 181 3.30 6.85 12.26
C ILE A 181 4.72 6.27 12.32
N THR A 182 5.73 7.13 12.34
CA THR A 182 7.14 6.72 12.30
C THR A 182 7.69 6.30 13.66
N GLY A 183 7.05 6.76 14.75
CA GLY A 183 7.55 6.59 16.11
C GLY A 183 8.82 7.40 16.42
N LEU A 184 9.10 8.43 15.61
CA LEU A 184 10.25 9.34 15.74
C LEU A 184 9.77 10.76 16.05
N PRO A 185 10.62 11.61 16.65
CA PRO A 185 10.30 13.02 16.87
C PRO A 185 9.91 13.74 15.57
N GLU A 186 9.13 14.79 15.68
CA GLU A 186 8.77 15.64 14.55
C GLU A 186 10.02 16.16 13.83
N GLN A 187 10.02 16.05 12.51
CA GLN A 187 11.09 16.54 11.65
C GLN A 187 10.69 17.85 10.99
N LYS A 188 11.63 18.78 10.88
CA LYS A 188 11.43 20.00 10.11
C LYS A 188 11.42 19.68 8.63
N ILE A 189 10.29 19.97 7.97
CA ILE A 189 10.08 19.74 6.54
C ILE A 189 9.77 21.09 5.89
N ASP A 190 10.73 21.63 5.15
CA ASP A 190 10.63 22.94 4.49
C ASP A 190 10.38 22.81 2.98
N ASP A 191 9.62 21.80 2.57
CA ASP A 191 9.22 21.62 1.16
C ASP A 191 7.91 22.40 0.89
N PRO A 192 7.90 23.33 -0.08
CA PRO A 192 6.71 24.12 -0.43
C PRO A 192 5.53 23.27 -0.91
N GLU A 193 5.77 22.14 -1.59
CA GLU A 193 4.71 21.24 -2.04
C GLU A 193 4.01 20.54 -0.88
N LEU A 194 4.72 20.38 0.26
CA LEU A 194 4.21 19.77 1.47
C LEU A 194 3.57 20.76 2.44
N ALA A 195 3.72 22.07 2.24
CA ALA A 195 3.24 23.09 3.17
C ALA A 195 1.74 23.00 3.47
N LYS A 196 0.92 22.65 2.50
CA LYS A 196 -0.55 22.48 2.64
C LYS A 196 -0.97 21.22 3.43
N TYR A 197 -0.03 20.34 3.73
CA TYR A 197 -0.28 19.09 4.50
C TYR A 197 0.20 19.17 5.96
N ARG A 198 0.53 20.34 6.46
CA ARG A 198 0.88 20.60 7.86
C ARG A 198 -0.32 20.47 8.79
#